data_6200161bb4a76989d4950bb3c32127ca
#
_entry.id   6200161bb4a76989d4950bb3c32127ca
#
_cell.length_a   1.000
_cell.length_b   1.000
_cell.length_c   1.000
_cell.angle_alpha   90.00
_cell.angle_beta   90.00
_cell.angle_gamma   90.00
#
_symmetry.space_group_name_H-M   'P 1'
#
loop_
_entity.id
_entity.type
_entity.pdbx_description
1 polymer ?
#
loop_
_entity_poly.entity_id
_entity_poly.type
_entity_poly.pdbx_seq_one_letter_code
_entity_poly.pdbx_strand_id
1 'polypeptide(L)'
;MKICLFGVSNVGKTTVGKLLAERLDIKFVDLDEEVKNRLKISLEEFVNTENLRWRDQQRGSIIKKIIKMEEDVVFAISPISYIENFKTSIISDDNLLIELYDTPENIFSRLVFSDENDEIYTDDNYKNANKDYYMKEIQADLDWYGMVNAKIGIHNRVFVNNNSPEEVVDRIIMEYNLENDDCGG
;
A
#
# COMPACT_ATOMS: atom_id res chain seq x y z
N MET A 1 -6.29 8.11 -15.55
CA MET A 1 -5.08 7.39 -15.05
C MET A 1 -5.30 6.89 -13.63
N LYS A 2 -4.73 5.73 -13.25
CA LYS A 2 -4.67 5.27 -11.86
C LYS A 2 -3.22 5.06 -11.46
N ILE A 3 -2.80 5.67 -10.35
CA ILE A 3 -1.48 5.45 -9.75
C ILE A 3 -1.69 4.49 -8.58
N CYS A 4 -1.31 3.22 -8.76
CA CYS A 4 -1.53 2.16 -7.79
C CYS A 4 -0.24 1.90 -7.00
N LEU A 5 -0.27 2.15 -5.69
CA LEU A 5 0.85 1.94 -4.78
C LEU A 5 0.72 0.57 -4.10
N PHE A 6 1.66 -0.30 -4.37
CA PHE A 6 1.82 -1.62 -3.75
C PHE A 6 2.95 -1.62 -2.72
N GLY A 7 3.07 -2.69 -1.98
CA GLY A 7 4.13 -2.91 -0.99
C GLY A 7 3.59 -3.51 0.30
N VAL A 8 4.46 -3.99 1.16
CA VAL A 8 4.11 -4.60 2.45
C VAL A 8 3.45 -3.60 3.40
N SER A 9 2.89 -4.09 4.49
CA SER A 9 2.38 -3.23 5.56
C SER A 9 3.49 -2.34 6.12
N ASN A 10 3.14 -1.14 6.57
CA ASN A 10 4.05 -0.15 7.18
C ASN A 10 5.21 0.35 6.27
N VAL A 11 5.19 0.05 4.97
CA VAL A 11 6.17 0.62 4.02
C VAL A 11 5.93 2.10 3.72
N GLY A 12 4.74 2.63 3.99
CA GLY A 12 4.40 4.05 3.83
C GLY A 12 3.37 4.37 2.74
N LYS A 13 2.70 3.37 2.14
CA LYS A 13 1.74 3.56 1.03
C LYS A 13 0.69 4.63 1.28
N THR A 14 0.03 4.58 2.44
CA THR A 14 -1.05 5.53 2.78
C THR A 14 -0.53 6.96 2.91
N THR A 15 0.61 7.15 3.57
CA THR A 15 1.20 8.48 3.79
C THR A 15 1.71 9.07 2.47
N VAL A 16 2.51 8.31 1.73
CA VAL A 16 3.02 8.71 0.40
C VAL A 16 1.85 8.92 -0.57
N GLY A 17 0.86 8.03 -0.57
CA GLY A 17 -0.30 8.12 -1.46
C GLY A 17 -1.16 9.35 -1.23
N LYS A 18 -1.42 9.71 0.03
CA LYS A 18 -2.16 10.95 0.36
C LYS A 18 -1.43 12.19 -0.14
N LEU A 19 -0.13 12.27 0.15
CA LEU A 19 0.67 13.41 -0.27
C LEU A 19 0.84 13.50 -1.80
N LEU A 20 1.01 12.36 -2.47
CA LEU A 20 1.07 12.30 -3.93
C LEU A 20 -0.25 12.77 -4.56
N ALA A 21 -1.38 12.33 -4.03
CA ALA A 21 -2.70 12.73 -4.51
C ALA A 21 -2.95 14.23 -4.30
N GLU A 22 -2.56 14.78 -3.14
CA GLU A 22 -2.60 16.21 -2.87
C GLU A 22 -1.73 17.01 -3.87
N ARG A 23 -0.51 16.53 -4.14
CA ARG A 23 0.43 17.21 -5.04
C ARG A 23 -0.06 17.21 -6.50
N LEU A 24 -0.78 16.16 -6.91
CA LEU A 24 -1.33 16.03 -8.26
C LEU A 24 -2.75 16.57 -8.39
N ASP A 25 -3.36 17.07 -7.32
CA ASP A 25 -4.76 17.51 -7.25
C ASP A 25 -5.75 16.44 -7.74
N ILE A 26 -5.52 15.19 -7.34
CA ILE A 26 -6.39 14.05 -7.65
C ILE A 26 -6.83 13.32 -6.39
N LYS A 27 -7.80 12.43 -6.52
CA LYS A 27 -8.37 11.69 -5.40
C LYS A 27 -7.42 10.65 -4.83
N PHE A 28 -7.35 10.55 -3.50
CA PHE A 28 -6.73 9.43 -2.80
C PHE A 28 -7.76 8.38 -2.40
N VAL A 29 -7.42 7.11 -2.58
CA VAL A 29 -8.20 5.95 -2.12
C VAL A 29 -7.29 4.98 -1.40
N ASP A 30 -7.74 4.45 -0.25
CA ASP A 30 -7.07 3.39 0.49
C ASP A 30 -7.94 2.13 0.48
N LEU A 31 -7.35 0.98 0.12
CA LEU A 31 -8.10 -0.26 -0.03
C LEU A 31 -8.71 -0.73 1.31
N ASP A 32 -8.00 -0.58 2.41
CA ASP A 32 -8.49 -1.02 3.72
C ASP A 32 -9.66 -0.14 4.21
N GLU A 33 -9.60 1.16 3.94
CA GLU A 33 -10.74 2.07 4.19
C GLU A 33 -11.96 1.71 3.31
N GLU A 34 -11.74 1.37 2.04
CA GLU A 34 -12.81 0.93 1.16
C GLU A 34 -13.43 -0.39 1.60
N VAL A 35 -12.62 -1.33 2.12
CA VAL A 35 -13.12 -2.57 2.72
C VAL A 35 -14.05 -2.27 3.91
N LYS A 36 -13.61 -1.45 4.86
CA LYS A 36 -14.42 -1.05 6.02
C LYS A 36 -15.72 -0.41 5.60
N ASN A 37 -15.64 0.54 4.68
CA ASN A 37 -16.81 1.30 4.21
C ASN A 37 -17.84 0.42 3.49
N ARG A 38 -17.40 -0.56 2.71
CA ARG A 38 -18.31 -1.40 1.90
C ARG A 38 -18.89 -2.57 2.68
N LEU A 39 -18.09 -3.18 3.52
CA LEU A 39 -18.55 -4.33 4.32
C LEU A 39 -19.20 -3.91 5.64
N LYS A 40 -19.05 -2.64 6.06
CA LYS A 40 -19.56 -2.10 7.33
C LYS A 40 -19.01 -2.83 8.56
N ILE A 41 -17.77 -3.25 8.50
CA ILE A 41 -17.03 -3.94 9.57
C ILE A 41 -15.71 -3.23 9.81
N SER A 42 -15.10 -3.42 10.97
CA SER A 42 -13.73 -2.97 11.25
C SER A 42 -12.70 -3.78 10.44
N LEU A 43 -11.48 -3.24 10.32
CA LEU A 43 -10.40 -3.99 9.68
C LEU A 43 -10.03 -5.23 10.48
N GLU A 44 -10.07 -5.15 11.81
CA GLU A 44 -9.84 -6.28 12.71
C GLU A 44 -10.87 -7.39 12.48
N GLU A 45 -12.16 -7.06 12.46
CA GLU A 45 -13.21 -8.01 12.12
C GLU A 45 -12.98 -8.62 10.74
N PHE A 46 -12.60 -7.82 9.74
CA PHE A 46 -12.33 -8.31 8.40
C PHE A 46 -11.19 -9.33 8.37
N VAL A 47 -10.06 -9.06 9.04
CA VAL A 47 -8.90 -9.99 9.04
C VAL A 47 -9.18 -11.26 9.84
N ASN A 48 -10.11 -11.21 10.80
CA ASN A 48 -10.53 -12.35 11.60
C ASN A 48 -11.73 -13.11 11.01
N THR A 49 -12.37 -12.56 9.96
CA THR A 49 -13.50 -13.17 9.27
C THR A 49 -13.00 -14.05 8.13
N GLU A 50 -13.58 -15.24 7.94
CA GLU A 50 -13.34 -16.11 6.79
C GLU A 50 -11.82 -16.41 6.53
N ASN A 51 -11.55 -17.16 5.49
CA ASN A 51 -10.18 -17.45 5.09
C ASN A 51 -9.58 -16.33 4.22
N LEU A 52 -8.24 -16.32 4.10
CA LEU A 52 -7.49 -15.33 3.31
C LEU A 52 -7.98 -15.21 1.87
N ARG A 53 -8.34 -16.33 1.22
CA ARG A 53 -8.81 -16.32 -0.18
C ARG A 53 -10.11 -15.55 -0.33
N TRP A 54 -11.05 -15.71 0.59
CA TRP A 54 -12.30 -14.94 0.59
C TRP A 54 -12.01 -13.45 0.79
N ARG A 55 -11.15 -13.10 1.76
CA ARG A 55 -10.75 -11.71 2.00
C ARG A 55 -10.14 -11.07 0.75
N ASP A 56 -9.23 -11.76 0.08
CA ASP A 56 -8.59 -11.27 -1.13
C ASP A 56 -9.58 -11.18 -2.31
N GLN A 57 -10.59 -12.04 -2.37
CA GLN A 57 -11.69 -11.90 -3.33
C GLN A 57 -12.50 -10.62 -3.09
N GLN A 58 -12.80 -10.26 -1.83
CA GLN A 58 -13.47 -9.00 -1.50
C GLN A 58 -12.61 -7.81 -1.91
N ARG A 59 -11.33 -7.78 -1.53
CA ARG A 59 -10.36 -6.76 -1.92
C ARG A 59 -10.26 -6.63 -3.45
N GLY A 60 -10.11 -7.73 -4.15
CA GLY A 60 -10.03 -7.74 -5.61
C GLY A 60 -11.30 -7.22 -6.30
N SER A 61 -12.47 -7.46 -5.72
CA SER A 61 -13.74 -6.91 -6.22
C SER A 61 -13.79 -5.38 -6.05
N ILE A 62 -13.22 -4.86 -4.95
CA ILE A 62 -13.09 -3.44 -4.71
C ILE A 62 -12.09 -2.81 -5.70
N ILE A 63 -10.92 -3.43 -5.87
CA ILE A 63 -9.90 -2.98 -6.82
C ILE A 63 -10.52 -2.83 -8.22
N LYS A 64 -11.24 -3.84 -8.72
CA LYS A 64 -11.90 -3.75 -10.04
C LYS A 64 -12.86 -2.58 -10.17
N LYS A 65 -13.55 -2.20 -9.11
CA LYS A 65 -14.47 -1.05 -9.12
C LYS A 65 -13.70 0.26 -9.17
N ILE A 66 -12.63 0.40 -8.38
CA ILE A 66 -11.79 1.61 -8.36
C ILE A 66 -11.10 1.81 -9.72
N ILE A 67 -10.53 0.74 -10.30
CA ILE A 67 -9.87 0.81 -11.61
C ILE A 67 -10.82 1.27 -12.73
N LYS A 68 -12.12 0.95 -12.62
CA LYS A 68 -13.14 1.34 -13.62
C LYS A 68 -13.72 2.75 -13.42
N MET A 69 -13.35 3.46 -12.38
CA MET A 69 -13.79 4.86 -12.21
C MET A 69 -13.20 5.73 -13.33
N GLU A 70 -13.92 6.76 -13.74
CA GLU A 70 -13.42 7.73 -14.74
C GLU A 70 -12.38 8.67 -14.13
N GLU A 71 -12.53 9.02 -12.85
CA GLU A 71 -11.67 9.93 -12.10
C GLU A 71 -10.23 9.40 -12.00
N ASP A 72 -9.26 10.31 -12.05
CA ASP A 72 -7.87 9.99 -11.72
C ASP A 72 -7.71 9.76 -10.22
N VAL A 73 -6.93 8.74 -9.85
CA VAL A 73 -6.84 8.29 -8.45
C VAL A 73 -5.43 7.83 -8.12
N VAL A 74 -4.92 8.25 -6.96
CA VAL A 74 -3.84 7.53 -6.27
C VAL A 74 -4.48 6.48 -5.36
N PHE A 75 -4.11 5.22 -5.56
CA PHE A 75 -4.74 4.09 -4.90
C PHE A 75 -3.72 3.27 -4.10
N ALA A 76 -3.77 3.36 -2.76
CA ALA A 76 -2.96 2.52 -1.88
C ALA A 76 -3.61 1.13 -1.76
N ILE A 77 -2.88 0.09 -2.18
CA ILE A 77 -3.34 -1.29 -2.18
C ILE A 77 -2.64 -2.06 -1.07
N SER A 78 -3.41 -2.57 -0.10
CA SER A 78 -2.92 -3.44 0.96
C SER A 78 -2.42 -4.77 0.38
N PRO A 79 -1.50 -5.48 1.07
CA PRO A 79 -0.97 -6.75 0.60
C PRO A 79 -2.07 -7.77 0.27
N ILE A 80 -1.97 -8.40 -0.90
CA ILE A 80 -2.91 -9.39 -1.43
C ILE A 80 -2.14 -10.59 -1.97
N SER A 81 -2.53 -11.80 -1.60
CA SER A 81 -1.91 -13.05 -2.06
C SER A 81 -2.63 -13.69 -3.25
N TYR A 82 -3.97 -13.61 -3.28
CA TYR A 82 -4.81 -14.19 -4.33
C TYR A 82 -5.26 -13.11 -5.32
N ILE A 83 -4.59 -13.03 -6.47
CA ILE A 83 -4.67 -11.92 -7.44
C ILE A 83 -5.54 -12.23 -8.66
N GLU A 84 -6.03 -13.46 -8.80
CA GLU A 84 -6.64 -13.95 -10.04
C GLU A 84 -7.87 -13.18 -10.46
N ASN A 85 -8.63 -12.66 -9.50
CA ASN A 85 -9.88 -11.98 -9.79
C ASN A 85 -9.73 -10.52 -10.23
N PHE A 86 -8.54 -9.88 -10.07
CA PHE A 86 -8.35 -8.48 -10.46
C PHE A 86 -7.12 -8.24 -11.35
N LYS A 87 -6.16 -9.16 -11.38
CA LYS A 87 -4.88 -9.01 -12.08
C LYS A 87 -5.03 -8.43 -13.49
N THR A 88 -5.92 -9.01 -14.31
CA THR A 88 -6.14 -8.55 -15.68
C THR A 88 -6.82 -7.19 -15.79
N SER A 89 -7.51 -6.75 -14.74
CA SER A 89 -8.20 -5.46 -14.73
C SER A 89 -7.27 -4.31 -14.36
N ILE A 90 -6.19 -4.57 -13.62
CA ILE A 90 -5.27 -3.52 -13.16
C ILE A 90 -4.15 -3.25 -14.16
N ILE A 91 -3.82 -4.26 -14.99
CA ILE A 91 -2.79 -4.14 -16.03
C ILE A 91 -3.42 -3.41 -17.23
N SER A 92 -3.05 -2.17 -17.40
CA SER A 92 -3.46 -1.31 -18.51
C SER A 92 -2.38 -0.24 -18.72
N ASP A 93 -2.18 0.19 -19.95
CA ASP A 93 -1.21 1.25 -20.26
C ASP A 93 -1.60 2.60 -19.60
N ASP A 94 -2.87 2.77 -19.23
CA ASP A 94 -3.37 3.94 -18.50
C ASP A 94 -3.13 3.88 -16.99
N ASN A 95 -2.63 2.77 -16.45
CA ASN A 95 -2.39 2.60 -15.03
C ASN A 95 -0.90 2.53 -14.73
N LEU A 96 -0.45 3.37 -13.79
CA LEU A 96 0.90 3.32 -13.26
C LEU A 96 0.91 2.46 -11.99
N LEU A 97 1.59 1.32 -12.04
CA LEU A 97 1.73 0.40 -10.92
C LEU A 97 3.12 0.57 -10.30
N ILE A 98 3.20 0.95 -9.03
CA ILE A 98 4.46 1.20 -8.31
C ILE A 98 4.49 0.34 -7.05
N GLU A 99 5.58 -0.39 -6.83
CA GLU A 99 5.87 -1.04 -5.55
C GLU A 99 6.77 -0.12 -4.71
N LEU A 100 6.27 0.33 -3.56
CA LEU A 100 7.10 0.90 -2.52
C LEU A 100 7.75 -0.23 -1.73
N TYR A 101 9.07 -0.16 -1.55
CA TYR A 101 9.80 -1.16 -0.77
C TYR A 101 10.85 -0.51 0.13
N ASP A 102 11.24 -1.22 1.19
CA ASP A 102 12.26 -0.76 2.13
C ASP A 102 12.96 -1.96 2.77
N THR A 103 14.00 -1.69 3.56
CA THR A 103 14.67 -2.75 4.33
C THR A 103 13.80 -3.20 5.51
N PRO A 104 13.95 -4.43 6.00
CA PRO A 104 13.25 -4.89 7.19
C PRO A 104 13.51 -3.98 8.40
N GLU A 105 14.73 -3.47 8.57
CA GLU A 105 15.11 -2.57 9.65
C GLU A 105 14.33 -1.26 9.60
N ASN A 106 14.23 -0.66 8.43
CA ASN A 106 13.49 0.58 8.21
C ASN A 106 12.00 0.40 8.47
N ILE A 107 11.40 -0.70 7.99
CA ILE A 107 10.00 -1.03 8.24
C ILE A 107 9.77 -1.28 9.73
N PHE A 108 10.64 -2.07 10.37
CA PHE A 108 10.57 -2.34 11.80
C PHE A 108 10.63 -1.06 12.63
N SER A 109 11.48 -0.11 12.25
CA SER A 109 11.61 1.17 12.97
C SER A 109 10.31 1.95 13.03
N ARG A 110 9.45 1.83 12.00
CA ARG A 110 8.13 2.49 11.88
C ARG A 110 6.98 1.76 12.54
N LEU A 111 7.20 0.52 13.02
CA LEU A 111 6.14 -0.21 13.73
C LEU A 111 5.80 0.48 15.05
N VAL A 112 4.51 0.64 15.27
CA VAL A 112 3.92 1.10 16.53
C VAL A 112 3.16 -0.07 17.15
N PHE A 113 3.32 -0.28 18.43
CA PHE A 113 2.68 -1.35 19.17
C PHE A 113 1.78 -0.77 20.25
N SER A 114 0.67 -1.45 20.51
CA SER A 114 -0.28 -1.13 21.57
C SER A 114 -0.52 -2.35 22.47
N ASP A 115 -1.10 -2.12 23.61
CA ASP A 115 -1.54 -3.16 24.53
C ASP A 115 -2.94 -3.71 24.12
N GLU A 116 -3.50 -4.57 24.95
CA GLU A 116 -4.83 -5.19 24.77
C GLU A 116 -6.02 -4.21 24.80
N ASN A 117 -5.79 -2.95 25.22
CA ASN A 117 -6.77 -1.88 25.27
C ASN A 117 -6.55 -0.84 24.14
N ASP A 118 -5.71 -1.15 23.14
CA ASP A 118 -5.28 -0.26 22.06
C ASP A 118 -4.48 0.98 22.52
N GLU A 119 -3.94 0.96 23.75
CA GLU A 119 -3.07 2.02 24.25
C GLU A 119 -1.64 1.80 23.72
N ILE A 120 -1.11 2.81 23.00
CA ILE A 120 0.23 2.75 22.41
C ILE A 120 1.27 2.69 23.56
N TYR A 121 2.19 1.73 23.46
CA TYR A 121 3.31 1.65 24.39
C TYR A 121 4.14 2.93 24.35
N THR A 122 4.46 3.47 25.53
CA THR A 122 5.24 4.73 25.68
C THR A 122 6.74 4.51 25.59
N ASP A 123 7.19 3.25 25.56
CA ASP A 123 8.59 2.86 25.42
C ASP A 123 8.77 1.72 24.40
N ASP A 124 10.02 1.46 24.05
CA ASP A 124 10.37 0.43 23.07
C ASP A 124 10.66 -0.96 23.71
N ASN A 125 10.32 -1.19 24.97
CA ASN A 125 10.67 -2.44 25.65
C ASN A 125 10.03 -3.65 24.96
N TYR A 126 8.72 -3.59 24.68
CA TYR A 126 8.00 -4.64 23.95
C TYR A 126 8.57 -4.83 22.54
N LYS A 127 8.77 -3.74 21.82
CA LYS A 127 9.33 -3.72 20.47
C LYS A 127 10.71 -4.38 20.42
N ASN A 128 11.60 -3.99 21.32
CA ASN A 128 12.96 -4.55 21.39
C ASN A 128 12.98 -6.02 21.81
N ALA A 129 12.13 -6.42 22.75
CA ALA A 129 12.03 -7.81 23.21
C ALA A 129 11.56 -8.76 22.10
N ASN A 130 10.77 -8.27 21.13
CA ASN A 130 10.19 -9.07 20.05
C ASN A 130 10.84 -8.78 18.69
N LYS A 131 11.95 -8.05 18.65
CA LYS A 131 12.60 -7.61 17.40
C LYS A 131 12.88 -8.75 16.43
N ASP A 132 13.50 -9.83 16.89
CA ASP A 132 13.90 -10.96 16.02
C ASP A 132 12.69 -11.65 15.39
N TYR A 133 11.57 -11.70 16.10
CA TYR A 133 10.32 -12.23 15.58
C TYR A 133 9.78 -11.35 14.46
N TYR A 134 9.59 -10.04 14.72
CA TYR A 134 9.03 -9.13 13.73
C TYR A 134 9.94 -8.92 12.52
N MET A 135 11.26 -8.95 12.71
CA MET A 135 12.21 -8.88 11.59
C MET A 135 12.05 -10.06 10.63
N LYS A 136 11.82 -11.28 11.15
CA LYS A 136 11.56 -12.46 10.33
C LYS A 136 10.22 -12.38 9.59
N GLU A 137 9.16 -11.92 10.27
CA GLU A 137 7.84 -11.72 9.67
C GLU A 137 7.91 -10.68 8.53
N ILE A 138 8.57 -9.53 8.77
CA ILE A 138 8.74 -8.49 7.75
C ILE A 138 9.52 -9.02 6.55
N GLN A 139 10.61 -9.78 6.77
CA GLN A 139 11.38 -10.36 5.68
C GLN A 139 10.54 -11.38 4.87
N ALA A 140 9.77 -12.22 5.56
CA ALA A 140 8.87 -13.17 4.91
C ALA A 140 7.79 -12.46 4.07
N ASP A 141 7.22 -11.37 4.57
CA ASP A 141 6.27 -10.54 3.84
C ASP A 141 6.91 -9.88 2.60
N LEU A 142 8.12 -9.33 2.74
CA LEU A 142 8.84 -8.73 1.61
C LEU A 142 9.11 -9.77 0.51
N ASP A 143 9.54 -10.96 0.88
CA ASP A 143 9.83 -12.05 -0.06
C ASP A 143 8.54 -12.53 -0.75
N TRP A 144 7.48 -12.76 0.03
CA TRP A 144 6.22 -13.26 -0.49
C TRP A 144 5.52 -12.26 -1.39
N TYR A 145 5.32 -11.03 -0.92
CA TYR A 145 4.61 -10.02 -1.69
C TYR A 145 5.43 -9.48 -2.85
N GLY A 146 6.77 -9.48 -2.76
CA GLY A 146 7.64 -9.23 -3.90
C GLY A 146 7.40 -10.23 -5.04
N MET A 147 7.26 -11.53 -4.73
CA MET A 147 6.89 -12.54 -5.73
C MET A 147 5.48 -12.33 -6.28
N VAL A 148 4.52 -11.98 -5.45
CA VAL A 148 3.13 -11.70 -5.88
C VAL A 148 3.08 -10.49 -6.80
N ASN A 149 3.75 -9.40 -6.44
CA ASN A 149 3.83 -8.18 -7.23
C ASN A 149 4.47 -8.43 -8.61
N ALA A 150 5.54 -9.23 -8.65
CA ALA A 150 6.14 -9.66 -9.92
C ALA A 150 5.17 -10.47 -10.79
N LYS A 151 4.33 -11.34 -10.19
CA LYS A 151 3.28 -12.08 -10.92
C LYS A 151 2.16 -11.17 -11.45
N ILE A 152 1.87 -10.05 -10.78
CA ILE A 152 0.96 -9.01 -11.30
C ILE A 152 1.59 -8.35 -12.53
N GLY A 153 2.91 -8.23 -12.60
CA GLY A 153 3.65 -7.52 -13.64
C GLY A 153 4.10 -6.13 -13.18
N ILE A 154 4.24 -5.92 -11.87
CA ILE A 154 4.73 -4.65 -11.33
C ILE A 154 6.25 -4.62 -11.48
N HIS A 155 6.75 -3.69 -12.29
CA HIS A 155 8.17 -3.50 -12.57
C HIS A 155 8.72 -2.19 -12.01
N ASN A 156 7.86 -1.20 -11.78
CA ASN A 156 8.26 0.07 -11.20
C ASN A 156 8.41 -0.09 -9.69
N ARG A 157 9.58 0.22 -9.17
CA ARG A 157 9.89 0.03 -7.75
C ARG A 157 10.57 1.28 -7.19
N VAL A 158 10.07 1.80 -6.09
CA VAL A 158 10.62 2.97 -5.41
C VAL A 158 11.11 2.58 -4.02
N PHE A 159 12.41 2.75 -3.79
CA PHE A 159 13.03 2.49 -2.49
C PHE A 159 12.77 3.65 -1.53
N VAL A 160 12.06 3.41 -0.45
CA VAL A 160 11.71 4.45 0.54
C VAL A 160 12.94 4.92 1.31
N ASN A 161 13.79 4.00 1.79
CA ASN A 161 15.10 4.26 2.42
C ASN A 161 15.06 5.30 3.56
N ASN A 162 14.03 5.23 4.43
CA ASN A 162 13.80 6.21 5.49
C ASN A 162 13.76 7.68 5.05
N ASN A 163 13.61 7.96 3.76
CA ASN A 163 13.36 9.31 3.28
C ASN A 163 12.00 9.82 3.81
N SER A 164 11.86 11.13 3.89
CA SER A 164 10.56 11.72 4.21
C SER A 164 9.52 11.38 3.14
N PRO A 165 8.23 11.39 3.48
CA PRO A 165 7.17 11.18 2.49
C PRO A 165 7.26 12.15 1.31
N GLU A 166 7.65 13.41 1.57
CA GLU A 166 7.85 14.45 0.56
C GLU A 166 8.95 14.07 -0.44
N GLU A 167 10.11 13.60 0.05
CA GLU A 167 11.22 13.15 -0.79
C GLU A 167 10.84 11.94 -1.66
N VAL A 168 10.04 11.03 -1.11
CA VAL A 168 9.53 9.87 -1.87
C VAL A 168 8.56 10.31 -2.95
N VAL A 169 7.65 11.25 -2.64
CA VAL A 169 6.69 11.82 -3.60
C VAL A 169 7.42 12.58 -4.72
N ASP A 170 8.37 13.45 -4.38
CA ASP A 170 9.15 14.20 -5.37
C ASP A 170 9.86 13.24 -6.34
N ARG A 171 10.42 12.15 -5.82
CA ARG A 171 11.05 11.11 -6.65
C ARG A 171 10.04 10.43 -7.57
N ILE A 172 8.86 10.06 -7.08
CA ILE A 172 7.80 9.44 -7.89
C ILE A 172 7.37 10.39 -9.02
N ILE A 173 7.11 11.66 -8.70
CA ILE A 173 6.69 12.66 -9.69
C ILE A 173 7.75 12.80 -10.76
N MET A 174 9.02 12.94 -10.38
CA MET A 174 10.14 13.13 -11.31
C MET A 174 10.40 11.87 -12.16
N GLU A 175 10.43 10.68 -11.55
CA GLU A 175 10.77 9.42 -12.23
C GLU A 175 9.72 9.01 -13.26
N TYR A 176 8.44 9.30 -12.97
CA TYR A 176 7.31 8.92 -13.83
C TYR A 176 6.70 10.11 -14.60
N ASN A 177 7.32 11.29 -14.56
CA ASN A 177 6.88 12.51 -15.28
C ASN A 177 5.42 12.84 -15.00
N LEU A 178 5.03 12.88 -13.71
CA LEU A 178 3.66 13.11 -13.28
C LEU A 178 3.30 14.59 -13.06
N GLU A 179 4.16 15.52 -13.43
CA GLU A 179 3.85 16.95 -13.34
C GLU A 179 2.66 17.28 -14.25
N ASN A 180 1.71 18.06 -13.73
CA ASN A 180 0.63 18.58 -14.57
C ASN A 180 1.28 19.49 -15.64
N ASP A 181 0.94 19.27 -16.91
CA ASP A 181 1.30 20.13 -18.05
C ASP A 181 0.61 21.53 -17.99
N ASP A 182 0.49 22.13 -16.79
CA ASP A 182 -0.06 23.47 -16.60
C ASP A 182 1.07 24.53 -16.53
N CYS A 183 1.92 24.54 -17.57
CA CYS A 183 2.77 25.71 -17.88
C CYS A 183 2.69 26.01 -19.37
N GLY A 184 1.52 26.52 -19.81
CA GLY A 184 1.37 26.94 -21.19
C GLY A 184 0.16 27.84 -21.39
N GLY A 185 0.33 29.15 -21.21
CA GLY A 185 -0.66 30.12 -21.62
C GLY A 185 -0.35 31.50 -21.16
#